data_33149cfb1ad0fb47bcac3ae574e577ad
#
_entry.id   33149cfb1ad0fb47bcac3ae574e577ad
#
_cell.length_a   1.000
_cell.length_b   1.000
_cell.length_c   1.000
_cell.angle_alpha   90.00
_cell.angle_beta   90.00
_cell.angle_gamma   90.00
#
_symmetry.space_group_name_H-M   'P 1'
#
loop_
_entity.id
_entity.type
_entity.pdbx_description
1 polymer ?
#
loop_
_entity_poly.entity_id
_entity_poly.type
_entity_poly.pdbx_seq_one_letter_code
_entity_poly.pdbx_strand_id
1 'polypeptide(L)'
;MDERSIQVGGSEHLPPPVALPRHGPGGGPLEDPRALQILTTEHWSLLSARSLVYNEAFARAGMFLTFLSASLVALALVAQGMGFDRDFLVLAAVILGFDLFIGLATLGRITDASNEDLRSIAGMNRIRNAYLEIAPGLEPYFITSRYDDIRGILSTYGEPTGEHPSLFLGFLHGLTTTTGMVSMITTVIAGILGTVVALLVGAAPSVAIGVGLGTLTAMVIVMSAFGYRDFARFGARLGPRFPTPPADADQRR
;
A
#
# COMPACT_ATOMS: atom_id res chain seq x y z
N MET A 1 63.44 -5.15 13.69
CA MET A 1 62.12 -4.80 13.11
C MET A 1 61.58 -6.09 12.53
N ASP A 2 60.69 -6.72 13.28
CA ASP A 2 60.31 -8.12 13.11
C ASP A 2 58.96 -8.17 12.39
N GLU A 3 58.92 -8.54 11.12
CA GLU A 3 57.70 -8.73 10.38
C GLU A 3 57.16 -10.11 10.69
N ARG A 4 56.20 -10.19 11.62
CA ARG A 4 55.43 -11.39 11.86
C ARG A 4 54.39 -11.53 10.78
N SER A 5 54.63 -12.41 9.83
CA SER A 5 53.65 -12.93 8.87
C SER A 5 52.49 -13.60 9.61
N ILE A 6 51.30 -12.99 9.53
CA ILE A 6 50.03 -13.58 9.99
C ILE A 6 49.70 -14.70 8.98
N GLN A 7 49.96 -15.94 9.37
CA GLN A 7 49.40 -17.10 8.69
C GLN A 7 47.90 -17.15 8.95
N VAL A 8 47.09 -16.85 7.94
CA VAL A 8 45.67 -17.17 7.92
C VAL A 8 45.54 -18.69 7.75
N GLY A 9 45.42 -19.37 8.87
CA GLY A 9 45.23 -20.80 8.92
C GLY A 9 43.76 -21.16 8.77
N GLY A 10 43.51 -22.25 8.08
CA GLY A 10 42.28 -23.01 8.16
C GLY A 10 41.27 -22.73 7.05
N SER A 11 41.41 -23.44 5.93
CA SER A 11 40.24 -23.77 5.09
C SER A 11 39.27 -24.57 5.94
N GLU A 12 38.27 -23.86 6.50
CA GLU A 12 37.13 -24.47 7.21
C GLU A 12 36.44 -25.38 6.20
N HIS A 13 36.58 -26.66 6.42
CA HIS A 13 36.03 -27.71 5.56
C HIS A 13 34.49 -27.65 5.78
N LEU A 14 33.79 -26.87 4.93
CA LEU A 14 32.34 -26.89 4.88
C LEU A 14 31.88 -28.34 4.70
N PRO A 15 31.00 -28.87 5.56
CA PRO A 15 30.47 -30.21 5.37
C PRO A 15 29.85 -30.30 3.97
N PRO A 16 30.01 -31.45 3.30
CA PRO A 16 29.44 -31.64 1.98
C PRO A 16 27.95 -31.35 2.01
N PRO A 17 27.38 -30.71 0.98
CA PRO A 17 25.96 -30.43 0.92
C PRO A 17 25.20 -31.73 1.13
N VAL A 18 24.30 -31.71 2.13
CA VAL A 18 23.42 -32.84 2.45
C VAL A 18 22.65 -33.15 1.17
N ALA A 19 22.88 -34.33 0.60
CA ALA A 19 22.14 -34.78 -0.57
C ALA A 19 20.67 -34.90 -0.19
N LEU A 20 19.85 -33.99 -0.75
CA LEU A 20 18.42 -34.00 -0.54
C LEU A 20 17.85 -35.31 -1.12
N PRO A 21 16.98 -36.02 -0.41
CA PRO A 21 16.35 -37.23 -0.93
C PRO A 21 15.63 -36.89 -2.24
N ARG A 22 15.95 -37.61 -3.29
CA ARG A 22 15.26 -37.51 -4.59
C ARG A 22 13.89 -38.15 -4.40
N HIS A 23 12.83 -37.40 -4.69
CA HIS A 23 11.47 -37.95 -4.66
C HIS A 23 11.34 -39.08 -5.65
N GLY A 24 10.74 -40.18 -5.21
CA GLY A 24 10.27 -41.23 -6.10
C GLY A 24 9.12 -40.69 -6.99
N PRO A 25 8.94 -41.23 -8.18
CA PRO A 25 7.84 -40.81 -9.06
C PRO A 25 6.49 -41.26 -8.45
N GLY A 26 5.76 -40.37 -7.77
CA GLY A 26 4.42 -40.69 -7.28
C GLY A 26 3.84 -39.81 -6.20
N GLY A 27 4.62 -39.04 -5.46
CA GLY A 27 4.11 -38.19 -4.37
C GLY A 27 3.81 -36.75 -4.84
N GLY A 28 2.70 -36.17 -4.37
CA GLY A 28 2.39 -34.74 -4.59
C GLY A 28 3.40 -33.84 -3.85
N PRO A 29 3.52 -32.54 -4.22
CA PRO A 29 4.46 -31.61 -3.61
C PRO A 29 4.24 -31.43 -2.09
N LEU A 30 3.05 -31.68 -1.58
CA LEU A 30 2.71 -31.59 -0.14
C LEU A 30 3.04 -32.88 0.64
N GLU A 31 3.40 -33.97 -0.04
CA GLU A 31 3.83 -35.23 0.62
C GLU A 31 5.33 -35.18 1.00
N ASP A 32 6.07 -34.17 0.58
CA ASP A 32 7.45 -33.95 1.02
C ASP A 32 7.48 -33.66 2.52
N PRO A 33 8.22 -34.41 3.34
CA PRO A 33 8.33 -34.16 4.78
C PRO A 33 8.78 -32.73 5.14
N ARG A 34 9.41 -32.02 4.20
CA ARG A 34 9.87 -30.63 4.36
C ARG A 34 8.82 -29.61 3.96
N ALA A 35 7.73 -30.01 3.29
CA ALA A 35 6.72 -29.10 2.75
C ALA A 35 6.17 -28.17 3.83
N LEU A 36 5.80 -28.71 4.99
CA LEU A 36 5.27 -27.94 6.12
C LEU A 36 6.28 -26.91 6.62
N GLN A 37 7.56 -27.28 6.74
CA GLN A 37 8.61 -26.35 7.18
C GLN A 37 8.83 -25.22 6.18
N ILE A 38 8.87 -25.53 4.88
CA ILE A 38 9.04 -24.56 3.81
C ILE A 38 7.84 -23.58 3.81
N LEU A 39 6.62 -24.10 3.85
CA LEU A 39 5.40 -23.30 3.87
C LEU A 39 5.31 -22.40 5.12
N THR A 40 5.70 -22.91 6.28
CA THR A 40 5.73 -22.13 7.52
C THR A 40 6.76 -21.01 7.45
N THR A 41 7.95 -21.28 6.91
CA THR A 41 9.01 -20.27 6.74
C THR A 41 8.54 -19.17 5.78
N GLU A 42 7.91 -19.55 4.66
CA GLU A 42 7.37 -18.61 3.68
C GLU A 42 6.23 -17.77 4.29
N HIS A 43 5.34 -18.39 5.08
CA HIS A 43 4.28 -17.65 5.77
C HIS A 43 4.84 -16.55 6.68
N TRP A 44 5.86 -16.87 7.48
CA TRP A 44 6.53 -15.89 8.35
C TRP A 44 7.26 -14.81 7.56
N SER A 45 7.89 -15.18 6.43
CA SER A 45 8.54 -14.24 5.52
C SER A 45 7.53 -13.22 4.97
N LEU A 46 6.38 -13.67 4.48
CA LEU A 46 5.31 -12.81 3.97
C LEU A 46 4.72 -11.91 5.07
N LEU A 47 4.52 -12.44 6.27
CA LEU A 47 4.03 -11.65 7.41
C LEU A 47 5.02 -10.56 7.81
N SER A 48 6.31 -10.89 7.83
CA SER A 48 7.37 -9.93 8.13
C SER A 48 7.47 -8.84 7.06
N ALA A 49 7.39 -9.21 5.78
CA ALA A 49 7.38 -8.28 4.66
C ALA A 49 6.22 -7.29 4.77
N ARG A 50 5.00 -7.76 5.11
CA ARG A 50 3.84 -6.89 5.36
C ARG A 50 4.12 -5.86 6.44
N SER A 51 4.71 -6.28 7.57
CA SER A 51 5.05 -5.36 8.67
C SER A 51 6.00 -4.26 8.22
N LEU A 52 7.02 -4.60 7.42
CA LEU A 52 7.97 -3.62 6.88
C LEU A 52 7.30 -2.65 5.92
N VAL A 53 6.43 -3.14 5.03
CA VAL A 53 5.68 -2.32 4.06
C VAL A 53 4.78 -1.32 4.77
N TYR A 54 4.05 -1.73 5.81
CA TYR A 54 3.23 -0.83 6.62
C TYR A 54 4.07 0.23 7.33
N ASN A 55 5.18 -0.16 7.96
CA ASN A 55 6.06 0.78 8.65
C ASN A 55 6.65 1.82 7.68
N GLU A 56 7.05 1.41 6.48
CA GLU A 56 7.50 2.35 5.44
C GLU A 56 6.39 3.33 5.02
N ALA A 57 5.18 2.83 4.78
CA ALA A 57 4.04 3.66 4.38
C ALA A 57 3.70 4.70 5.46
N PHE A 58 3.64 4.29 6.74
CA PHE A 58 3.40 5.20 7.86
C PHE A 58 4.53 6.22 8.05
N ALA A 59 5.78 5.80 7.94
CA ALA A 59 6.92 6.71 8.05
C ALA A 59 6.89 7.79 6.95
N ARG A 60 6.57 7.42 5.71
CA ARG A 60 6.44 8.37 4.58
C ARG A 60 5.27 9.34 4.77
N ALA A 61 4.10 8.82 5.18
CA ALA A 61 2.96 9.68 5.51
C ALA A 61 3.31 10.67 6.64
N GLY A 62 3.97 10.20 7.69
CA GLY A 62 4.44 11.04 8.81
C GLY A 62 5.43 12.12 8.37
N MET A 63 6.41 11.80 7.52
CA MET A 63 7.34 12.77 6.95
C MET A 63 6.63 13.84 6.12
N PHE A 64 5.68 13.44 5.27
CA PHE A 64 4.86 14.37 4.48
C PHE A 64 4.08 15.32 5.38
N LEU A 65 3.39 14.81 6.41
CA LEU A 65 2.61 15.64 7.34
C LEU A 65 3.50 16.61 8.15
N THR A 66 4.69 16.16 8.54
CA THR A 66 5.67 17.00 9.24
C THR A 66 6.16 18.14 8.34
N PHE A 67 6.49 17.83 7.09
CA PHE A 67 6.91 18.81 6.10
C PHE A 67 5.81 19.83 5.83
N LEU A 68 4.59 19.37 5.54
CA LEU A 68 3.42 20.21 5.33
C LEU A 68 3.15 21.14 6.52
N SER A 69 3.24 20.61 7.75
CA SER A 69 3.05 21.43 8.95
C SER A 69 4.09 22.55 9.06
N ALA A 70 5.34 22.25 8.77
CA ALA A 70 6.41 23.25 8.75
C ALA A 70 6.16 24.31 7.66
N SER A 71 5.74 23.90 6.47
CA SER A 71 5.39 24.80 5.36
C SER A 71 4.24 25.73 5.73
N LEU A 72 3.18 25.22 6.36
CA LEU A 72 2.05 26.05 6.80
C LEU A 72 2.44 27.06 7.88
N VAL A 73 3.29 26.66 8.85
CA VAL A 73 3.80 27.58 9.87
C VAL A 73 4.67 28.66 9.23
N ALA A 74 5.56 28.29 8.31
CA ALA A 74 6.40 29.26 7.59
C ALA A 74 5.55 30.27 6.80
N LEU A 75 4.54 29.80 6.06
CA LEU A 75 3.61 30.67 5.33
C LEU A 75 2.83 31.59 6.26
N ALA A 76 2.37 31.09 7.42
CA ALA A 76 1.65 31.91 8.39
C ALA A 76 2.55 33.04 8.97
N LEU A 77 3.81 32.77 9.28
CA LEU A 77 4.76 33.75 9.77
C LEU A 77 5.09 34.81 8.71
N VAL A 78 5.29 34.38 7.46
CA VAL A 78 5.56 35.32 6.35
C VAL A 78 4.35 36.20 6.09
N ALA A 79 3.12 35.65 6.11
CA ALA A 79 1.88 36.43 5.95
C ALA A 79 1.73 37.50 7.04
N GLN A 80 2.16 37.23 8.27
CA GLN A 80 2.14 38.23 9.37
C GLN A 80 3.14 39.39 9.13
N GLY A 81 4.28 39.10 8.51
CA GLY A 81 5.33 40.11 8.27
C GLY A 81 5.11 40.94 7.01
N MET A 82 4.66 40.31 5.93
CA MET A 82 4.54 40.92 4.59
C MET A 82 3.09 41.20 4.18
N GLY A 83 2.10 40.60 4.88
CA GLY A 83 0.71 40.63 4.41
C GLY A 83 0.50 39.65 3.26
N PHE A 84 -0.63 39.81 2.54
CA PHE A 84 -1.01 38.98 1.40
C PHE A 84 -0.72 39.67 0.06
N ASP A 85 0.48 40.22 -0.07
CA ASP A 85 0.92 40.88 -1.28
C ASP A 85 1.35 39.87 -2.36
N ARG A 86 1.81 40.39 -3.51
CA ARG A 86 2.22 39.56 -4.64
C ARG A 86 3.43 38.69 -4.31
N ASP A 87 4.38 39.19 -3.53
CA ASP A 87 5.59 38.46 -3.17
C ASP A 87 5.25 37.28 -2.24
N PHE A 88 4.33 37.47 -1.29
CA PHE A 88 3.76 36.41 -0.49
C PHE A 88 3.09 35.33 -1.36
N LEU A 89 2.26 35.74 -2.36
CA LEU A 89 1.58 34.79 -3.25
C LEU A 89 2.58 33.97 -4.08
N VAL A 90 3.67 34.58 -4.55
CA VAL A 90 4.74 33.86 -5.28
C VAL A 90 5.39 32.83 -4.34
N LEU A 91 5.78 33.22 -3.13
CA LEU A 91 6.37 32.31 -2.16
C LEU A 91 5.41 31.17 -1.81
N ALA A 92 4.13 31.49 -1.56
CA ALA A 92 3.09 30.50 -1.28
C ALA A 92 2.91 29.51 -2.45
N ALA A 93 2.92 29.99 -3.69
CA ALA A 93 2.82 29.12 -4.86
C ALA A 93 4.01 28.14 -4.95
N VAL A 94 5.22 28.60 -4.67
CA VAL A 94 6.43 27.75 -4.67
C VAL A 94 6.35 26.69 -3.56
N ILE A 95 6.05 27.10 -2.33
CA ILE A 95 5.99 26.19 -1.18
C ILE A 95 4.86 25.15 -1.37
N LEU A 96 3.64 25.60 -1.70
CA LEU A 96 2.52 24.71 -1.94
C LEU A 96 2.72 23.81 -3.16
N GLY A 97 3.42 24.30 -4.20
CA GLY A 97 3.81 23.47 -5.35
C GLY A 97 4.76 22.33 -4.94
N PHE A 98 5.69 22.62 -4.05
CA PHE A 98 6.60 21.62 -3.51
C PHE A 98 5.88 20.64 -2.56
N ASP A 99 4.98 21.13 -1.70
CA ASP A 99 4.12 20.29 -0.86
C ASP A 99 3.25 19.34 -1.71
N LEU A 100 2.67 19.85 -2.79
CA LEU A 100 1.89 19.05 -3.73
C LEU A 100 2.74 17.95 -4.38
N PHE A 101 3.96 18.27 -4.81
CA PHE A 101 4.88 17.33 -5.40
C PHE A 101 5.22 16.19 -4.40
N ILE A 102 5.59 16.55 -3.15
CA ILE A 102 5.87 15.57 -2.10
C ILE A 102 4.65 14.72 -1.78
N GLY A 103 3.45 15.35 -1.71
CA GLY A 103 2.19 14.64 -1.47
C GLY A 103 1.90 13.61 -2.55
N LEU A 104 2.05 13.96 -3.82
CA LEU A 104 1.87 13.04 -4.95
C LEU A 104 2.89 11.91 -4.96
N ALA A 105 4.17 12.21 -4.69
CA ALA A 105 5.22 11.20 -4.59
C ALA A 105 4.97 10.23 -3.43
N THR A 106 4.53 10.75 -2.28
CA THR A 106 4.16 9.95 -1.12
C THR A 106 2.98 9.05 -1.44
N LEU A 107 1.95 9.59 -2.10
CA LEU A 107 0.77 8.82 -2.50
C LEU A 107 1.13 7.66 -3.44
N GLY A 108 1.99 7.89 -4.43
CA GLY A 108 2.48 6.85 -5.32
C GLY A 108 3.13 5.70 -4.53
N ARG A 109 4.02 6.02 -3.60
CA ARG A 109 4.69 4.99 -2.77
C ARG A 109 3.74 4.24 -1.84
N ILE A 110 2.75 4.92 -1.25
CA ILE A 110 1.75 4.25 -0.40
C ILE A 110 0.88 3.32 -1.26
N THR A 111 0.56 3.69 -2.49
CA THR A 111 -0.19 2.85 -3.43
C THR A 111 0.61 1.59 -3.80
N ASP A 112 1.91 1.73 -4.09
CA ASP A 112 2.79 0.58 -4.35
C ASP A 112 2.85 -0.35 -3.13
N ALA A 113 3.00 0.22 -1.93
CA ALA A 113 2.99 -0.53 -0.67
C ALA A 113 1.66 -1.28 -0.46
N SER A 114 0.52 -0.67 -0.76
CA SER A 114 -0.79 -1.33 -0.69
C SER A 114 -0.88 -2.51 -1.65
N ASN A 115 -0.38 -2.37 -2.88
CA ASN A 115 -0.35 -3.46 -3.86
C ASN A 115 0.57 -4.62 -3.43
N GLU A 116 1.69 -4.32 -2.78
CA GLU A 116 2.59 -5.32 -2.21
C GLU A 116 1.95 -6.07 -1.05
N ASP A 117 1.21 -5.37 -0.19
CA ASP A 117 0.43 -5.96 0.89
C ASP A 117 -0.65 -6.93 0.36
N LEU A 118 -1.42 -6.52 -0.64
CA LEU A 118 -2.42 -7.38 -1.28
C LEU A 118 -1.81 -8.66 -1.87
N ARG A 119 -0.61 -8.57 -2.48
CA ARG A 119 0.13 -9.75 -2.98
C ARG A 119 0.56 -10.67 -1.85
N SER A 120 1.03 -10.11 -0.75
CA SER A 120 1.43 -10.87 0.43
C SER A 120 0.24 -11.62 1.03
N ILE A 121 -0.94 -11.00 1.09
CA ILE A 121 -2.19 -11.66 1.53
C ILE A 121 -2.54 -12.81 0.59
N ALA A 122 -2.49 -12.60 -0.73
CA ALA A 122 -2.74 -13.65 -1.70
C ALA A 122 -1.78 -14.85 -1.48
N GLY A 123 -0.49 -14.57 -1.26
CA GLY A 123 0.52 -15.58 -0.93
C GLY A 123 0.18 -16.35 0.35
N MET A 124 -0.17 -15.64 1.43
CA MET A 124 -0.56 -16.28 2.69
C MET A 124 -1.85 -17.11 2.55
N ASN A 125 -2.82 -16.67 1.75
CA ASN A 125 -4.04 -17.43 1.48
C ASN A 125 -3.72 -18.74 0.73
N ARG A 126 -2.78 -18.73 -0.24
CA ARG A 126 -2.29 -19.95 -0.89
C ARG A 126 -1.67 -20.93 0.09
N ILE A 127 -0.85 -20.41 1.01
CA ILE A 127 -0.23 -21.25 2.05
C ILE A 127 -1.28 -21.84 3.00
N ARG A 128 -2.32 -21.07 3.36
CA ARG A 128 -3.44 -21.61 4.16
C ARG A 128 -4.20 -22.69 3.42
N ASN A 129 -4.39 -22.56 2.12
CA ASN A 129 -4.97 -23.61 1.30
C ASN A 129 -4.13 -24.89 1.40
N ALA A 130 -2.80 -24.80 1.26
CA ALA A 130 -1.90 -25.93 1.40
C ALA A 130 -1.94 -26.55 2.82
N TYR A 131 -2.05 -25.74 3.88
CA TYR A 131 -2.22 -26.27 5.26
C TYR A 131 -3.51 -27.08 5.40
N LEU A 132 -4.60 -26.64 4.77
CA LEU A 132 -5.87 -27.35 4.82
C LEU A 132 -5.88 -28.60 3.91
N GLU A 133 -5.05 -28.67 2.90
CA GLU A 133 -4.81 -29.92 2.15
C GLU A 133 -4.04 -30.94 2.98
N ILE A 134 -3.05 -30.48 3.77
CA ILE A 134 -2.28 -31.34 4.68
C ILE A 134 -3.14 -31.79 5.89
N ALA A 135 -3.95 -30.89 6.44
CA ALA A 135 -4.74 -31.15 7.65
C ALA A 135 -6.15 -30.52 7.57
N PRO A 136 -7.11 -31.15 6.85
CA PRO A 136 -8.46 -30.58 6.61
C PRO A 136 -9.22 -30.25 7.91
N GLY A 137 -9.00 -31.00 8.98
CA GLY A 137 -9.65 -30.77 10.29
C GLY A 137 -9.29 -29.45 10.96
N LEU A 138 -8.31 -28.69 10.46
CA LEU A 138 -7.93 -27.41 11.00
C LEU A 138 -8.73 -26.23 10.45
N GLU A 139 -9.60 -26.43 9.46
CA GLU A 139 -10.38 -25.35 8.84
C GLU A 139 -11.13 -24.46 9.84
N PRO A 140 -11.80 -24.99 10.89
CA PRO A 140 -12.51 -24.17 11.88
C PRO A 140 -11.62 -23.23 12.70
N TYR A 141 -10.32 -23.44 12.69
CA TYR A 141 -9.35 -22.63 13.45
C TYR A 141 -8.77 -21.47 12.64
N PHE A 142 -9.02 -21.41 11.33
CA PHE A 142 -8.56 -20.31 10.49
C PHE A 142 -9.63 -19.23 10.38
N ILE A 143 -9.31 -18.02 10.86
CA ILE A 143 -10.22 -16.86 10.82
C ILE A 143 -10.13 -16.05 9.51
N THR A 144 -9.11 -16.32 8.68
CA THR A 144 -8.89 -15.61 7.41
C THR A 144 -9.04 -16.58 6.24
N SER A 145 -9.36 -16.03 5.06
CA SER A 145 -9.63 -16.80 3.85
C SER A 145 -8.46 -17.69 3.44
N ARG A 146 -8.79 -18.82 2.82
CA ARG A 146 -7.86 -19.71 2.11
C ARG A 146 -7.83 -19.45 0.60
N TYR A 147 -8.69 -18.56 0.11
CA TYR A 147 -8.83 -18.24 -1.30
C TYR A 147 -7.96 -17.03 -1.66
N ASP A 148 -7.25 -17.11 -2.80
CA ASP A 148 -6.27 -16.13 -3.22
C ASP A 148 -6.76 -15.19 -4.32
N ASP A 149 -8.08 -15.16 -4.56
CA ASP A 149 -8.75 -14.20 -5.42
C ASP A 149 -9.06 -12.89 -4.68
N ILE A 150 -9.54 -11.88 -5.40
CA ILE A 150 -9.88 -10.57 -4.81
C ILE A 150 -10.86 -10.71 -3.65
N ARG A 151 -11.87 -11.58 -3.75
CA ARG A 151 -12.85 -11.80 -2.69
C ARG A 151 -12.18 -12.36 -1.44
N GLY A 152 -11.33 -13.38 -1.59
CA GLY A 152 -10.57 -13.97 -0.49
C GLY A 152 -9.57 -13.00 0.15
N ILE A 153 -8.97 -12.09 -0.63
CA ILE A 153 -8.07 -11.04 -0.12
C ILE A 153 -8.87 -10.01 0.69
N LEU A 154 -9.97 -9.48 0.14
CA LEU A 154 -10.80 -8.45 0.79
C LEU A 154 -11.45 -8.96 2.07
N SER A 155 -11.84 -10.24 2.15
CA SER A 155 -12.35 -10.83 3.38
C SER A 155 -11.36 -10.77 4.55
N THR A 156 -10.05 -10.71 4.28
CA THR A 156 -9.00 -10.54 5.31
C THR A 156 -9.05 -9.15 5.96
N TYR A 157 -9.58 -8.15 5.26
CA TYR A 157 -9.80 -6.80 5.81
C TYR A 157 -11.15 -6.62 6.51
N GLY A 158 -11.95 -7.69 6.62
CA GLY A 158 -13.27 -7.64 7.25
C GLY A 158 -14.33 -6.94 6.39
N GLU A 159 -14.08 -6.78 5.09
CA GLU A 159 -15.10 -6.25 4.19
C GLU A 159 -16.23 -7.27 4.01
N PRO A 160 -17.50 -6.88 4.20
CA PRO A 160 -18.62 -7.77 3.99
C PRO A 160 -18.69 -8.18 2.52
N THR A 161 -18.57 -9.47 2.26
CA THR A 161 -18.61 -10.05 0.90
C THR A 161 -20.03 -10.12 0.32
N GLY A 162 -21.03 -9.55 0.97
CA GLY A 162 -22.43 -9.87 0.70
C GLY A 162 -23.36 -8.76 0.25
N GLU A 163 -23.15 -7.50 0.55
CA GLU A 163 -24.06 -6.43 0.13
C GLU A 163 -23.25 -5.21 -0.28
N HIS A 164 -23.63 -4.57 -1.39
CA HIS A 164 -22.99 -3.38 -1.92
C HIS A 164 -22.98 -2.29 -0.84
N PRO A 165 -21.83 -1.92 -0.27
CA PRO A 165 -21.80 -0.75 0.61
C PRO A 165 -22.29 0.44 -0.22
N SER A 166 -23.15 1.28 0.36
CA SER A 166 -23.56 2.51 -0.32
C SER A 166 -22.28 3.24 -0.77
N LEU A 167 -22.29 3.84 -1.95
CA LEU A 167 -21.13 4.60 -2.47
C LEU A 167 -20.59 5.59 -1.44
N PHE A 168 -21.47 6.14 -0.62
CA PHE A 168 -21.12 7.05 0.47
C PHE A 168 -20.32 6.36 1.59
N LEU A 169 -20.73 5.15 2.03
CA LEU A 169 -19.99 4.40 3.06
C LEU A 169 -18.63 3.95 2.53
N GLY A 170 -18.55 3.51 1.29
CA GLY A 170 -17.27 3.14 0.64
C GLY A 170 -16.33 4.32 0.52
N PHE A 171 -16.85 5.51 0.17
CA PHE A 171 -16.08 6.74 0.13
C PHE A 171 -15.58 7.13 1.54
N LEU A 172 -16.45 7.08 2.55
CA LEU A 172 -16.08 7.42 3.93
C LEU A 172 -15.04 6.43 4.48
N HIS A 173 -15.22 5.14 4.21
CA HIS A 173 -14.22 4.13 4.57
C HIS A 173 -12.88 4.38 3.86
N GLY A 174 -12.90 4.70 2.58
CA GLY A 174 -11.71 5.08 1.83
C GLY A 174 -10.94 6.24 2.47
N LEU A 175 -11.63 7.26 2.98
CA LEU A 175 -11.01 8.41 3.65
C LEU A 175 -10.33 8.05 4.99
N THR A 176 -10.74 6.97 5.65
CA THR A 176 -10.11 6.52 6.91
C THR A 176 -8.83 5.73 6.69
N THR A 177 -8.55 5.32 5.46
CA THR A 177 -7.27 4.67 5.12
C THR A 177 -6.13 5.69 5.03
N THR A 178 -4.89 5.24 5.25
CA THR A 178 -3.70 6.10 5.09
C THR A 178 -3.62 6.71 3.70
N THR A 179 -3.90 5.91 2.67
CA THR A 179 -3.94 6.35 1.26
C THR A 179 -4.99 7.44 1.06
N GLY A 180 -6.20 7.24 1.59
CA GLY A 180 -7.31 8.19 1.47
C GLY A 180 -7.02 9.50 2.19
N MET A 181 -6.46 9.45 3.41
CA MET A 181 -6.08 10.64 4.16
C MET A 181 -5.02 11.47 3.41
N VAL A 182 -3.94 10.85 2.94
CA VAL A 182 -2.89 11.54 2.17
C VAL A 182 -3.46 12.09 0.86
N SER A 183 -4.32 11.35 0.18
CA SER A 183 -5.00 11.78 -1.05
C SER A 183 -5.87 13.02 -0.80
N MET A 184 -6.65 13.03 0.28
CA MET A 184 -7.50 14.17 0.65
C MET A 184 -6.66 15.43 0.91
N ILE A 185 -5.60 15.31 1.71
CA ILE A 185 -4.72 16.44 2.03
C ILE A 185 -4.05 16.98 0.75
N THR A 186 -3.51 16.10 -0.08
CA THR A 186 -2.88 16.46 -1.35
C THR A 186 -3.86 17.17 -2.29
N THR A 187 -5.10 16.73 -2.32
CA THR A 187 -6.19 17.34 -3.09
C THR A 187 -6.52 18.75 -2.61
N VAL A 188 -6.57 18.95 -1.28
CA VAL A 188 -6.79 20.29 -0.70
C VAL A 188 -5.64 21.23 -1.04
N ILE A 189 -4.39 20.77 -0.94
CA ILE A 189 -3.20 21.54 -1.34
C ILE A 189 -3.31 21.98 -2.82
N ALA A 190 -3.71 21.07 -3.71
CA ALA A 190 -3.90 21.39 -5.12
C ALA A 190 -4.97 22.47 -5.33
N GLY A 191 -6.08 22.41 -4.59
CA GLY A 191 -7.12 23.44 -4.64
C GLY A 191 -6.64 24.80 -4.16
N ILE A 192 -5.92 24.86 -3.03
CA ILE A 192 -5.33 26.09 -2.51
C ILE A 192 -4.31 26.66 -3.50
N LEU A 193 -3.43 25.82 -4.04
CA LEU A 193 -2.45 26.21 -5.05
C LEU A 193 -3.13 26.79 -6.29
N GLY A 194 -4.22 26.17 -6.76
CA GLY A 194 -5.01 26.69 -7.88
C GLY A 194 -5.57 28.07 -7.61
N THR A 195 -6.06 28.33 -6.39
CA THR A 195 -6.51 29.67 -5.95
C THR A 195 -5.37 30.68 -5.94
N VAL A 196 -4.23 30.33 -5.37
CA VAL A 196 -3.04 31.20 -5.28
C VAL A 196 -2.54 31.56 -6.68
N VAL A 197 -2.44 30.60 -7.57
CA VAL A 197 -2.01 30.84 -8.97
C VAL A 197 -2.99 31.74 -9.70
N ALA A 198 -4.30 31.56 -9.54
CA ALA A 198 -5.32 32.43 -10.13
C ALA A 198 -5.20 33.90 -9.64
N LEU A 199 -4.94 34.10 -8.34
CA LEU A 199 -4.68 35.44 -7.78
C LEU A 199 -3.40 36.05 -8.36
N LEU A 200 -2.33 35.28 -8.53
CA LEU A 200 -1.05 35.74 -9.10
C LEU A 200 -1.22 36.26 -10.54
N VAL A 201 -2.09 35.66 -11.35
CA VAL A 201 -2.38 36.12 -12.72
C VAL A 201 -3.42 37.25 -12.76
N GLY A 202 -3.85 37.77 -11.61
CA GLY A 202 -4.73 38.93 -11.49
C GLY A 202 -6.22 38.62 -11.56
N ALA A 203 -6.63 37.35 -11.29
CA ALA A 203 -8.05 37.03 -11.24
C ALA A 203 -8.74 37.70 -10.05
N ALA A 204 -10.00 38.07 -10.20
CA ALA A 204 -10.81 38.54 -9.08
C ALA A 204 -10.93 37.43 -8.01
N PRO A 205 -11.04 37.78 -6.72
CA PRO A 205 -11.06 36.79 -5.63
C PRO A 205 -12.14 35.71 -5.78
N SER A 206 -13.33 36.07 -6.26
CA SER A 206 -14.41 35.11 -6.52
C SER A 206 -14.07 34.12 -7.63
N VAL A 207 -13.39 34.57 -8.69
CA VAL A 207 -12.91 33.71 -9.79
C VAL A 207 -11.79 32.81 -9.31
N ALA A 208 -10.86 33.34 -8.52
CA ALA A 208 -9.75 32.55 -7.95
C ALA A 208 -10.25 31.42 -7.06
N ILE A 209 -11.25 31.67 -6.21
CA ILE A 209 -11.91 30.63 -5.40
C ILE A 209 -12.58 29.58 -6.31
N GLY A 210 -13.26 30.02 -7.37
CA GLY A 210 -13.86 29.11 -8.36
C GLY A 210 -12.82 28.21 -9.03
N VAL A 211 -11.65 28.76 -9.40
CA VAL A 211 -10.52 28.00 -9.96
C VAL A 211 -9.99 26.98 -8.93
N GLY A 212 -9.83 27.39 -7.67
CA GLY A 212 -9.40 26.50 -6.59
C GLY A 212 -10.34 25.32 -6.37
N LEU A 213 -11.64 25.58 -6.30
CA LEU A 213 -12.67 24.53 -6.18
C LEU A 213 -12.70 23.62 -7.41
N GLY A 214 -12.55 24.19 -8.60
CA GLY A 214 -12.43 23.40 -9.85
C GLY A 214 -11.20 22.50 -9.86
N THR A 215 -10.04 23.03 -9.43
CA THR A 215 -8.79 22.24 -9.31
C THR A 215 -8.94 21.12 -8.27
N LEU A 216 -9.52 21.41 -7.11
CA LEU A 216 -9.81 20.43 -6.07
C LEU A 216 -10.69 19.31 -6.64
N THR A 217 -11.80 19.66 -7.29
CA THR A 217 -12.74 18.69 -7.86
C THR A 217 -12.07 17.84 -8.95
N ALA A 218 -11.30 18.47 -9.84
CA ALA A 218 -10.55 17.76 -10.88
C ALA A 218 -9.55 16.78 -10.25
N MET A 219 -8.85 17.18 -9.18
CA MET A 219 -7.90 16.33 -8.48
C MET A 219 -8.58 15.13 -7.81
N VAL A 220 -9.76 15.31 -7.19
CA VAL A 220 -10.57 14.19 -6.66
C VAL A 220 -10.88 13.19 -7.76
N ILE A 221 -11.34 13.67 -8.92
CA ILE A 221 -11.68 12.80 -10.05
C ILE A 221 -10.44 12.03 -10.55
N VAL A 222 -9.31 12.73 -10.71
CA VAL A 222 -8.04 12.12 -11.16
C VAL A 222 -7.57 11.05 -10.17
N MET A 223 -7.57 11.35 -8.86
CA MET A 223 -7.12 10.41 -7.83
C MET A 223 -8.05 9.19 -7.74
N SER A 224 -9.37 9.40 -7.81
CA SER A 224 -10.35 8.31 -7.83
C SER A 224 -10.20 7.42 -9.06
N ALA A 225 -10.02 8.02 -10.24
CA ALA A 225 -9.80 7.28 -11.48
C ALA A 225 -8.48 6.50 -11.46
N PHE A 226 -7.42 7.10 -10.89
CA PHE A 226 -6.13 6.44 -10.73
C PHE A 226 -6.26 5.23 -9.79
N GLY A 227 -6.84 5.40 -8.60
CA GLY A 227 -7.04 4.31 -7.64
C GLY A 227 -7.89 3.17 -8.21
N TYR A 228 -8.99 3.49 -8.89
CA TYR A 228 -9.84 2.50 -9.57
C TYR A 228 -9.06 1.70 -10.63
N ARG A 229 -8.30 2.41 -11.48
CA ARG A 229 -7.49 1.76 -12.53
C ARG A 229 -6.39 0.89 -11.97
N ASP A 230 -5.74 1.35 -10.90
CA ASP A 230 -4.66 0.61 -10.25
C ASP A 230 -5.20 -0.68 -9.62
N PHE A 231 -6.30 -0.60 -8.89
CA PHE A 231 -6.98 -1.77 -8.32
C PHE A 231 -7.47 -2.76 -9.39
N ALA A 232 -8.06 -2.25 -10.48
CA ALA A 232 -8.50 -3.09 -11.60
C ALA A 232 -7.31 -3.81 -12.29
N ARG A 233 -6.17 -3.11 -12.45
CA ARG A 233 -4.94 -3.70 -12.98
C ARG A 233 -4.35 -4.75 -12.04
N PHE A 234 -4.40 -4.50 -10.73
CA PHE A 234 -3.99 -5.49 -9.74
C PHE A 234 -4.82 -6.76 -9.87
N GLY A 235 -6.16 -6.66 -9.89
CA GLY A 235 -7.06 -7.79 -10.04
C GLY A 235 -6.80 -8.59 -11.32
N ALA A 236 -6.56 -7.91 -12.45
CA ALA A 236 -6.26 -8.56 -13.73
C ALA A 236 -4.92 -9.32 -13.73
N ARG A 237 -3.95 -8.90 -12.89
CA ARG A 237 -2.62 -9.52 -12.81
C ARG A 237 -2.50 -10.61 -11.74
N LEU A 238 -3.48 -10.71 -10.85
CA LEU A 238 -3.39 -11.55 -9.65
C LEU A 238 -3.25 -13.04 -9.99
N GLY A 239 -3.91 -13.55 -11.03
CA GLY A 239 -3.84 -14.96 -11.46
C GLY A 239 -4.13 -15.93 -10.30
N PRO A 240 -5.36 -15.96 -9.73
CA PRO A 240 -5.67 -16.78 -8.58
C PRO A 240 -5.52 -18.27 -8.92
N ARG A 241 -4.92 -19.05 -8.02
CA ARG A 241 -4.80 -20.50 -8.12
C ARG A 241 -5.95 -21.22 -7.38
N PHE A 242 -6.43 -20.60 -6.32
CA PHE A 242 -7.49 -21.13 -5.45
C PHE A 242 -8.60 -20.09 -5.33
N PRO A 243 -9.41 -19.87 -6.39
CA PRO A 243 -10.47 -18.89 -6.38
C PRO A 243 -11.62 -19.30 -5.44
N THR A 244 -12.31 -18.31 -4.90
CA THR A 244 -13.51 -18.52 -4.08
C THR A 244 -14.59 -19.26 -4.92
N PRO A 245 -15.18 -20.35 -4.39
CA PRO A 245 -16.28 -21.03 -5.08
C PRO A 245 -17.43 -20.09 -5.40
N PRO A 246 -18.16 -20.30 -6.53
CA PRO A 246 -19.39 -19.57 -6.79
C PRO A 246 -20.40 -19.77 -5.66
N ALA A 247 -21.19 -18.73 -5.33
CA ALA A 247 -22.16 -18.78 -4.23
C ALA A 247 -23.16 -19.93 -4.33
N ASP A 248 -23.46 -20.39 -5.54
CA ASP A 248 -24.38 -21.51 -5.81
C ASP A 248 -23.81 -22.90 -5.43
N ALA A 249 -22.49 -23.00 -5.23
CA ALA A 249 -21.84 -24.25 -4.88
C ALA A 249 -22.00 -24.60 -3.39
N ASP A 250 -22.18 -23.59 -2.53
CA ASP A 250 -22.32 -23.76 -1.07
C ASP A 250 -23.74 -24.18 -0.66
N GLN A 251 -24.76 -23.88 -1.50
CA GLN A 251 -26.16 -24.28 -1.25
C GLN A 251 -26.46 -25.75 -1.59
N ARG A 252 -25.51 -26.49 -2.15
CA ARG A 252 -25.67 -27.88 -2.58
C ARG A 252 -24.96 -28.89 -1.67
N ARG A 253 -24.36 -28.45 -0.58
CA ARG A 253 -23.77 -29.30 0.46
C ARG A 253 -24.63 -29.34 1.72
#